data_288f98b9e0bb83728d48e5ce2af8ae3a
#
_entry.id   288f98b9e0bb83728d48e5ce2af8ae3a
#
_cell.length_a   1.000
_cell.length_b   1.000
_cell.length_c   1.000
_cell.angle_alpha   90.00
_cell.angle_beta   90.00
_cell.angle_gamma   90.00
#
_symmetry.space_group_name_H-M   'P 1'
#
loop_
_entity.id
_entity.type
_entity.pdbx_description
1 polymer ?
#
loop_
_entity_poly.entity_id
_entity_poly.type
_entity_poly.pdbx_seq_one_letter_code
_entity_poly.pdbx_strand_id
1 'polypeptide(L)'
;MATLDCDVIVVGLGNAAQAAAASAHETGAKVIVLEKAPEKKRGGNTWFSHGAQFRHYHNGIPDVKPLLPHVPESEWEKIDLPPYTKDDFYADIMRVTRGRSVPELAELLVNESYPTVRWMRESGIQWEILYQDAKPEGGRFLWHHGSSFIHSKDGG
;
A
#
# COMPACT_ATOMS: atom_id res chain seq x y z
N MET A 1 -7.19 35.50 17.79
CA MET A 1 -7.17 34.24 16.97
C MET A 1 -5.73 34.00 16.55
N ALA A 2 -5.23 32.78 16.73
CA ALA A 2 -3.90 32.44 16.20
C ALA A 2 -4.04 32.19 14.68
N THR A 3 -3.20 32.84 13.88
CA THR A 3 -3.08 32.61 12.44
C THR A 3 -1.90 31.69 12.22
N LEU A 4 -2.08 30.67 11.40
CA LEU A 4 -1.02 29.77 10.97
C LEU A 4 -0.78 29.96 9.48
N ASP A 5 0.48 30.20 9.11
CA ASP A 5 0.88 30.32 7.72
C ASP A 5 1.41 28.97 7.21
N CYS A 6 1.01 28.57 6.02
CA CYS A 6 1.47 27.37 5.34
C CYS A 6 1.41 27.53 3.83
N ASP A 7 2.15 26.67 3.11
CA ASP A 7 2.15 26.62 1.65
C ASP A 7 1.05 25.72 1.12
N VAL A 8 0.74 24.63 1.87
CA VAL A 8 -0.24 23.62 1.48
C VAL A 8 -1.16 23.28 2.66
N ILE A 9 -2.46 23.24 2.40
CA ILE A 9 -3.46 22.72 3.34
C ILE A 9 -4.02 21.41 2.76
N VAL A 10 -3.89 20.33 3.52
CA VAL A 10 -4.48 19.04 3.20
C VAL A 10 -5.71 18.81 4.08
N VAL A 11 -6.86 18.49 3.48
CA VAL A 11 -8.11 18.28 4.20
C VAL A 11 -8.43 16.79 4.29
N GLY A 12 -8.44 16.26 5.51
CA GLY A 12 -8.60 14.84 5.85
C GLY A 12 -7.29 14.19 6.29
N LEU A 13 -7.38 12.95 6.82
CA LEU A 13 -6.21 12.18 7.28
C LEU A 13 -6.33 10.69 6.89
N GLY A 14 -7.00 10.37 5.79
CA GLY A 14 -6.93 9.06 5.16
C GLY A 14 -5.65 8.88 4.34
N ASN A 15 -5.40 7.70 3.77
CA ASN A 15 -4.17 7.40 3.01
C ASN A 15 -3.86 8.43 1.92
N ALA A 16 -4.86 8.85 1.15
CA ALA A 16 -4.67 9.86 0.10
C ALA A 16 -4.17 11.19 0.66
N ALA A 17 -4.74 11.63 1.79
CA ALA A 17 -4.33 12.87 2.45
C ALA A 17 -2.92 12.76 3.05
N GLN A 18 -2.60 11.62 3.66
CA GLN A 18 -1.26 11.36 4.20
C GLN A 18 -0.21 11.35 3.09
N ALA A 19 -0.49 10.69 1.96
CA ALA A 19 0.41 10.69 0.80
C ALA A 19 0.60 12.10 0.22
N ALA A 20 -0.49 12.86 0.09
CA ALA A 20 -0.41 14.25 -0.39
C ALA A 20 0.40 15.14 0.56
N ALA A 21 0.20 14.99 1.87
CA ALA A 21 0.94 15.76 2.87
C ALA A 21 2.43 15.41 2.88
N ALA A 22 2.77 14.12 2.83
CA ALA A 22 4.15 13.65 2.78
C ALA A 22 4.85 14.13 1.50
N SER A 23 4.23 13.94 0.35
CA SER A 23 4.79 14.38 -0.94
C SER A 23 4.99 15.90 -1.01
N ALA A 24 4.05 16.70 -0.50
CA ALA A 24 4.23 18.15 -0.43
C ALA A 24 5.37 18.52 0.53
N HIS A 25 5.49 17.83 1.67
CA HIS A 25 6.56 18.07 2.63
C HIS A 25 7.95 17.73 2.05
N GLU A 26 8.08 16.69 1.26
CA GLU A 26 9.31 16.29 0.57
C GLU A 26 9.84 17.39 -0.38
N THR A 27 8.95 18.22 -0.92
CA THR A 27 9.34 19.39 -1.74
C THR A 27 9.79 20.62 -0.91
N GLY A 28 9.78 20.49 0.41
CA GLY A 28 10.12 21.59 1.34
C GLY A 28 8.93 22.47 1.72
N ALA A 29 7.70 22.15 1.28
CA ALA A 29 6.53 22.93 1.61
C ALA A 29 6.16 22.81 3.10
N LYS A 30 5.71 23.89 3.69
CA LYS A 30 5.10 23.92 5.03
C LYS A 30 3.65 23.47 4.92
N VAL A 31 3.37 22.25 5.43
CA VAL A 31 2.06 21.60 5.28
C VAL A 31 1.26 21.67 6.57
N ILE A 32 -0.02 21.98 6.46
CA ILE A 32 -1.01 21.83 7.54
C ILE A 32 -2.04 20.78 7.11
N VAL A 33 -2.29 19.81 7.98
CA VAL A 33 -3.34 18.80 7.76
C VAL A 33 -4.51 19.09 8.69
N LEU A 34 -5.71 19.16 8.12
CA LEU A 34 -6.96 19.39 8.83
C LEU A 34 -7.80 18.11 8.84
N GLU A 35 -8.09 17.57 10.01
CA GLU A 35 -8.95 16.41 10.20
C GLU A 35 -10.14 16.76 11.09
N LYS A 36 -11.35 16.42 10.65
CA LYS A 36 -12.57 16.69 11.44
C LYS A 36 -12.86 15.67 12.52
N ALA A 37 -12.35 14.44 12.35
CA ALA A 37 -12.56 13.38 13.32
C ALA A 37 -11.66 13.60 14.55
N PRO A 38 -12.12 13.19 15.74
CA PRO A 38 -11.26 13.19 16.92
C PRO A 38 -10.04 12.28 16.70
N GLU A 39 -8.94 12.56 17.36
CA GLU A 39 -7.67 11.85 17.21
C GLU A 39 -7.79 10.32 17.20
N LYS A 40 -8.61 9.76 18.08
CA LYS A 40 -8.84 8.30 18.18
C LYS A 40 -9.66 7.70 17.04
N LYS A 41 -10.26 8.51 16.16
CA LYS A 41 -11.12 8.08 15.06
C LYS A 41 -10.68 8.66 13.71
N ARG A 42 -9.49 9.25 13.68
CA ARG A 42 -8.90 9.79 12.43
C ARG A 42 -8.59 8.66 11.44
N GLY A 43 -8.47 8.99 10.17
CA GLY A 43 -8.08 8.04 9.12
C GLY A 43 -9.17 7.74 8.09
N GLY A 44 -10.41 8.20 8.33
CA GLY A 44 -11.51 8.04 7.37
C GLY A 44 -11.78 6.57 7.01
N ASN A 45 -12.04 6.28 5.75
CA ASN A 45 -12.28 4.92 5.26
C ASN A 45 -11.04 4.01 5.40
N THR A 46 -9.85 4.58 5.44
CA THR A 46 -8.61 3.82 5.63
C THR A 46 -8.60 3.07 6.97
N TRP A 47 -9.18 3.67 8.01
CA TRP A 47 -9.33 3.03 9.32
C TRP A 47 -10.14 1.72 9.27
N PHE A 48 -11.04 1.61 8.30
CA PHE A 48 -11.90 0.43 8.12
C PHE A 48 -11.40 -0.50 7.00
N SER A 49 -10.36 -0.11 6.25
CA SER A 49 -9.74 -0.95 5.25
C SER A 49 -8.84 -1.97 5.96
N HIS A 50 -9.23 -3.19 5.88
CA HIS A 50 -8.69 -4.40 6.49
C HIS A 50 -7.16 -4.40 6.71
N GLY A 51 -6.68 -3.64 7.73
CA GLY A 51 -5.36 -3.81 8.30
C GLY A 51 -4.19 -3.49 7.38
N ALA A 52 -4.23 -2.35 6.69
CA ALA A 52 -3.02 -1.85 6.02
C ALA A 52 -2.41 -2.82 4.98
N GLN A 53 -3.26 -3.58 4.29
CA GLN A 53 -2.88 -4.37 3.13
C GLN A 53 -2.78 -3.48 1.91
N PHE A 54 -1.63 -3.54 1.21
CA PHE A 54 -1.38 -2.75 0.02
C PHE A 54 -1.15 -3.66 -1.18
N ARG A 55 -2.18 -3.78 -2.02
CA ARG A 55 -2.07 -4.54 -3.27
C ARG A 55 -1.25 -3.75 -4.29
N HIS A 56 -0.30 -4.42 -4.89
CA HIS A 56 0.54 -3.88 -5.95
C HIS A 56 0.91 -4.99 -6.94
N TYR A 57 1.26 -4.62 -8.17
CA TYR A 57 1.81 -5.58 -9.12
C TYR A 57 3.24 -5.99 -8.72
N HIS A 58 3.65 -7.20 -9.08
CA HIS A 58 5.02 -7.70 -8.88
C HIS A 58 5.30 -8.90 -9.80
N ASN A 59 6.57 -9.15 -10.09
CA ASN A 59 7.04 -10.32 -10.81
C ASN A 59 7.48 -11.45 -9.86
N GLY A 60 6.82 -11.56 -8.71
CA GLY A 60 7.13 -12.54 -7.68
C GLY A 60 8.19 -12.06 -6.69
N ILE A 61 8.92 -13.02 -6.11
CA ILE A 61 9.90 -12.77 -5.01
C ILE A 61 10.93 -11.68 -5.35
N PRO A 62 11.52 -11.59 -6.57
CA PRO A 62 12.51 -10.56 -6.86
C PRO A 62 12.03 -9.13 -6.61
N ASP A 63 10.77 -8.84 -6.85
CA ASP A 63 10.21 -7.50 -6.66
C ASP A 63 9.81 -7.24 -5.19
N VAL A 64 9.32 -8.26 -4.48
CA VAL A 64 8.85 -8.06 -3.10
C VAL A 64 9.96 -8.16 -2.06
N LYS A 65 11.02 -8.92 -2.34
CA LYS A 65 12.17 -9.09 -1.43
C LYS A 65 12.83 -7.76 -1.03
N PRO A 66 13.05 -6.78 -1.92
CA PRO A 66 13.59 -5.47 -1.53
C PRO A 66 12.70 -4.67 -0.58
N LEU A 67 11.40 -4.97 -0.51
CA LEU A 67 10.47 -4.33 0.42
C LEU A 67 10.66 -4.85 1.86
N LEU A 68 11.23 -6.03 2.03
CA LEU A 68 11.31 -6.81 3.26
C LEU A 68 12.76 -7.23 3.61
N PRO A 69 13.70 -6.28 3.73
CA PRO A 69 15.13 -6.59 3.91
C PRO A 69 15.47 -7.28 5.23
N HIS A 70 14.54 -7.28 6.18
CA HIS A 70 14.70 -7.96 7.48
C HIS A 70 14.32 -9.45 7.44
N VAL A 71 13.69 -9.91 6.34
CA VAL A 71 13.31 -11.32 6.19
C VAL A 71 14.53 -12.14 5.78
N PRO A 72 14.91 -13.17 6.56
CA PRO A 72 16.09 -13.99 6.28
C PRO A 72 15.92 -14.85 5.03
N GLU A 73 17.01 -15.20 4.38
CA GLU A 73 17.02 -16.01 3.16
C GLU A 73 16.30 -17.35 3.32
N SER A 74 16.48 -18.01 4.47
CA SER A 74 15.81 -19.29 4.79
C SER A 74 14.28 -19.20 4.85
N GLU A 75 13.73 -18.01 5.01
CA GLU A 75 12.28 -17.79 4.95
C GLU A 75 11.80 -17.70 3.50
N TRP A 76 12.59 -17.03 2.64
CA TRP A 76 12.27 -16.93 1.21
C TRP A 76 12.22 -18.28 0.51
N GLU A 77 13.03 -19.25 0.93
CA GLU A 77 13.03 -20.62 0.42
C GLU A 77 11.68 -21.35 0.63
N LYS A 78 10.90 -20.92 1.63
CA LYS A 78 9.61 -21.50 1.96
C LYS A 78 8.43 -20.82 1.26
N ILE A 79 8.68 -19.70 0.60
CA ILE A 79 7.63 -18.88 -0.02
C ILE A 79 7.42 -19.32 -1.47
N ASP A 80 6.17 -19.51 -1.84
CA ASP A 80 5.71 -19.69 -3.21
C ASP A 80 4.75 -18.54 -3.55
N LEU A 81 5.28 -17.55 -4.27
CA LEU A 81 4.58 -16.35 -4.65
C LEU A 81 4.57 -16.22 -6.18
N PRO A 82 3.43 -16.55 -6.83
CA PRO A 82 3.31 -16.36 -8.27
C PRO A 82 3.36 -14.87 -8.63
N PRO A 83 3.85 -14.51 -9.82
CA PRO A 83 3.74 -13.14 -10.33
C PRO A 83 2.29 -12.67 -10.32
N TYR A 84 2.11 -11.39 -10.04
CA TYR A 84 0.85 -10.66 -10.21
C TYR A 84 1.15 -9.44 -11.05
N THR A 85 0.98 -9.58 -12.35
CA THR A 85 1.40 -8.59 -13.33
C THR A 85 0.51 -7.36 -13.35
N LYS A 86 0.92 -6.31 -14.06
CA LYS A 86 0.08 -5.14 -14.29
C LYS A 86 -1.22 -5.50 -15.00
N ASP A 87 -1.15 -6.40 -15.97
CA ASP A 87 -2.32 -6.84 -16.73
C ASP A 87 -3.30 -7.61 -15.83
N ASP A 88 -2.79 -8.46 -14.94
CA ASP A 88 -3.60 -9.17 -13.95
C ASP A 88 -4.31 -8.20 -13.02
N PHE A 89 -3.57 -7.22 -12.49
CA PHE A 89 -4.13 -6.23 -11.58
C PHE A 89 -5.19 -5.36 -12.26
N TYR A 90 -4.93 -4.90 -13.47
CA TYR A 90 -5.91 -4.15 -14.26
C TYR A 90 -7.17 -4.99 -14.55
N ALA A 91 -6.98 -6.24 -14.99
CA ALA A 91 -8.09 -7.16 -15.24
C ALA A 91 -8.94 -7.39 -13.99
N ASP A 92 -8.30 -7.54 -12.82
CA ASP A 92 -9.00 -7.67 -11.54
C ASP A 92 -9.82 -6.42 -11.19
N ILE A 93 -9.27 -5.22 -11.37
CA ILE A 93 -10.01 -3.97 -11.15
C ILE A 93 -11.24 -3.93 -12.05
N MET A 94 -11.07 -4.22 -13.34
CA MET A 94 -12.18 -4.21 -14.29
C MET A 94 -13.23 -5.28 -13.98
N ARG A 95 -12.80 -6.47 -13.58
CA ARG A 95 -13.69 -7.56 -13.18
C ARG A 95 -14.54 -7.20 -11.96
N VAL A 96 -13.92 -6.74 -10.85
CA VAL A 96 -14.67 -6.41 -9.62
C VAL A 96 -15.57 -5.21 -9.77
N THR A 97 -15.19 -4.24 -10.58
CA THR A 97 -16.01 -3.07 -10.86
C THR A 97 -17.03 -3.29 -12.00
N ARG A 98 -16.98 -4.48 -12.63
CA ARG A 98 -17.80 -4.83 -13.80
C ARG A 98 -17.64 -3.81 -14.94
N GLY A 99 -16.40 -3.40 -15.20
CA GLY A 99 -16.06 -2.41 -16.23
C GLY A 99 -16.48 -0.97 -15.92
N ARG A 100 -16.86 -0.66 -14.68
CA ARG A 100 -17.31 0.70 -14.29
C ARG A 100 -16.20 1.62 -13.82
N SER A 101 -14.98 1.10 -13.66
CA SER A 101 -13.81 1.95 -13.40
C SER A 101 -13.50 2.81 -14.62
N VAL A 102 -13.04 4.03 -14.36
CA VAL A 102 -12.44 4.88 -15.39
C VAL A 102 -11.11 4.26 -15.80
N PRO A 103 -10.93 3.86 -17.08
CA PRO A 103 -9.76 3.10 -17.51
C PRO A 103 -8.43 3.79 -17.17
N GLU A 104 -8.32 5.08 -17.44
CA GLU A 104 -7.11 5.87 -17.24
C GLU A 104 -6.72 5.94 -15.75
N LEU A 105 -7.71 5.99 -14.85
CA LEU A 105 -7.46 5.96 -13.39
C LEU A 105 -7.06 4.56 -12.93
N ALA A 106 -7.63 3.51 -13.52
CA ALA A 106 -7.24 2.13 -13.23
C ALA A 106 -5.80 1.86 -13.68
N GLU A 107 -5.42 2.31 -14.88
CA GLU A 107 -4.05 2.22 -15.39
C GLU A 107 -3.06 2.98 -14.50
N LEU A 108 -3.40 4.22 -14.10
CA LEU A 108 -2.59 5.01 -13.19
C LEU A 108 -2.39 4.27 -11.86
N LEU A 109 -3.47 3.78 -11.24
CA LEU A 109 -3.40 3.02 -9.99
C LEU A 109 -2.48 1.82 -10.12
N VAL A 110 -2.64 1.03 -11.17
CA VAL A 110 -1.81 -0.16 -11.42
C VAL A 110 -0.35 0.23 -11.58
N ASN A 111 -0.06 1.20 -12.47
CA ASN A 111 1.31 1.59 -12.79
C ASN A 111 2.06 2.16 -11.59
N GLU A 112 1.38 2.91 -10.73
CA GLU A 112 1.98 3.56 -9.56
C GLU A 112 1.95 2.69 -8.30
N SER A 113 1.28 1.52 -8.31
CA SER A 113 1.11 0.71 -7.11
C SER A 113 2.44 0.21 -6.51
N TYR A 114 3.32 -0.40 -7.31
CA TYR A 114 4.62 -0.86 -6.84
C TYR A 114 5.60 0.28 -6.52
N PRO A 115 5.76 1.31 -7.37
CA PRO A 115 6.53 2.50 -7.01
C PRO A 115 6.09 3.12 -5.68
N THR A 116 4.77 3.19 -5.44
CA THR A 116 4.22 3.77 -4.21
C THR A 116 4.58 2.95 -2.96
N VAL A 117 4.46 1.62 -2.98
CA VAL A 117 4.84 0.82 -1.80
C VAL A 117 6.35 0.86 -1.52
N ARG A 118 7.18 1.05 -2.55
CA ARG A 118 8.60 1.34 -2.38
C ARG A 118 8.84 2.68 -1.71
N TRP A 119 8.22 3.74 -2.23
CA TRP A 119 8.30 5.08 -1.66
C TRP A 119 7.81 5.10 -0.20
N MET A 120 6.70 4.43 0.11
CA MET A 120 6.21 4.30 1.49
C MET A 120 7.24 3.66 2.41
N ARG A 121 7.93 2.60 1.94
CA ARG A 121 9.01 1.98 2.69
C ARG A 121 10.19 2.96 2.92
N GLU A 122 10.59 3.68 1.89
CA GLU A 122 11.66 4.70 1.96
C GLU A 122 11.29 5.85 2.90
N SER A 123 10.00 6.17 3.00
CA SER A 123 9.43 7.14 3.94
C SER A 123 9.27 6.60 5.38
N GLY A 124 9.67 5.35 5.66
CA GLY A 124 9.70 4.78 7.00
C GLY A 124 8.63 3.74 7.32
N ILE A 125 7.69 3.45 6.41
CA ILE A 125 6.73 2.35 6.61
C ILE A 125 7.48 1.02 6.62
N GLN A 126 7.23 0.22 7.65
CA GLN A 126 7.77 -1.14 7.74
C GLN A 126 6.75 -2.14 7.22
N TRP A 127 7.14 -2.93 6.23
CA TRP A 127 6.32 -4.00 5.67
C TRP A 127 6.60 -5.32 6.38
N GLU A 128 5.57 -6.15 6.50
CA GLU A 128 5.65 -7.54 6.96
C GLU A 128 4.94 -8.46 5.98
N ILE A 129 5.31 -9.75 5.97
CA ILE A 129 4.65 -10.76 5.13
C ILE A 129 3.26 -11.08 5.69
N LEU A 130 2.27 -11.06 4.84
CA LEU A 130 0.88 -11.35 5.18
C LEU A 130 0.59 -12.86 5.14
N TYR A 131 1.11 -13.61 6.11
CA TYR A 131 0.96 -15.06 6.16
C TYR A 131 -0.48 -15.56 6.27
N GLN A 132 -1.39 -14.74 6.77
CA GLN A 132 -2.81 -15.12 6.86
C GLN A 132 -3.47 -15.34 5.49
N ASP A 133 -2.91 -14.78 4.42
CA ASP A 133 -3.39 -14.95 3.04
C ASP A 133 -2.68 -16.13 2.33
N ALA A 134 -1.71 -16.77 2.99
CA ALA A 134 -1.00 -17.93 2.47
C ALA A 134 -1.65 -19.24 2.88
N LYS A 135 -1.59 -20.23 2.00
CA LYS A 135 -1.94 -21.62 2.30
C LYS A 135 -0.68 -22.40 2.69
N PRO A 136 -0.58 -22.93 3.92
CA PRO A 136 0.54 -23.80 4.26
C PRO A 136 0.37 -25.17 3.56
N GLU A 137 1.40 -25.63 2.85
CA GLU A 137 1.41 -26.91 2.16
C GLU A 137 2.85 -27.43 2.04
N GLY A 138 3.10 -28.67 2.49
CA GLY A 138 4.40 -29.33 2.35
C GLY A 138 5.58 -28.59 2.98
N GLY A 139 5.37 -27.83 4.05
CA GLY A 139 6.40 -27.02 4.69
C GLY A 139 6.69 -25.67 3.99
N ARG A 140 5.89 -25.32 3.00
CA ARG A 140 5.93 -24.04 2.28
C ARG A 140 4.66 -23.24 2.52
N PHE A 141 4.70 -21.97 2.15
CA PHE A 141 3.59 -21.02 2.15
C PHE A 141 3.29 -20.62 0.72
N LEU A 142 2.08 -20.93 0.25
CA LEU A 142 1.63 -20.68 -1.12
C LEU A 142 0.61 -19.54 -1.12
N TRP A 143 0.91 -18.48 -1.87
CA TRP A 143 -0.05 -17.42 -2.13
C TRP A 143 -0.86 -17.72 -3.38
N HIS A 144 -2.17 -17.52 -3.30
CA HIS A 144 -2.99 -17.55 -4.50
C HIS A 144 -2.69 -16.32 -5.38
N HIS A 145 -2.78 -16.50 -6.69
CA HIS A 145 -2.65 -15.41 -7.65
C HIS A 145 -3.57 -14.24 -7.28
N GLY A 146 -3.03 -13.02 -7.22
CA GLY A 146 -3.76 -11.82 -6.83
C GLY A 146 -4.02 -11.63 -5.33
N SER A 147 -3.53 -12.51 -4.45
CA SER A 147 -3.56 -12.26 -3.00
C SER A 147 -2.60 -11.13 -2.61
N SER A 148 -2.94 -10.43 -1.53
CA SER A 148 -1.99 -9.47 -0.94
C SER A 148 -0.83 -10.21 -0.29
N PHE A 149 0.40 -9.72 -0.49
CA PHE A 149 1.60 -10.34 0.06
C PHE A 149 2.18 -9.59 1.26
N ILE A 150 2.01 -8.28 1.28
CA ILE A 150 2.53 -7.42 2.35
C ILE A 150 1.42 -6.67 3.06
N HIS A 151 1.67 -6.40 4.32
CA HIS A 151 0.91 -5.43 5.12
C HIS A 151 1.88 -4.52 5.90
N SER A 152 1.39 -3.38 6.37
CA SER A 152 2.21 -2.55 7.24
C SER A 152 2.27 -3.16 8.65
N LYS A 153 3.45 -3.06 9.27
CA LYS A 153 3.64 -3.44 10.66
C LYS A 153 2.75 -2.60 11.57
N ASP A 154 2.17 -3.22 12.58
CA ASP A 154 1.34 -2.58 13.61
C ASP A 154 0.09 -1.84 13.05
N GLY A 155 -0.29 -2.13 11.80
CA GLY A 155 -1.48 -1.55 11.17
C GLY A 155 -1.27 -0.17 10.57
N GLY A 156 -0.01 0.28 10.44
CA GLY A 156 0.35 1.57 9.80
C GLY A 156 0.36 2.76 10.73
#